data_d038a891b7a64a234a37c6b70aa9888c
#
_entry.id   d038a891b7a64a234a37c6b70aa9888c
#
_cell.length_a   1.000
_cell.length_b   1.000
_cell.length_c   1.000
_cell.angle_alpha   90.00
_cell.angle_beta   90.00
_cell.angle_gamma   90.00
#
_symmetry.space_group_name_H-M   'P 1'
#
loop_
_entity.id
_entity.type
_entity.pdbx_description
1 polymer ?
#
loop_
_entity_poly.entity_id
_entity_poly.type
_entity_poly.pdbx_seq_one_letter_code
_entity_poly.pdbx_strand_id
1 'polypeptide(L)'
;GRGANVTLPFKEAAFSLADERSPRAEAAGAANTLCFVEGRIIADNTDGAGLVDDIQQRLGVSLQGLRVTVLGAGGAARGLMLPLAQAGVARLVVANRTQPRAQALAADIDPHLEAQELPVRVEAVALADAPAADVLINATSAGLHGDGPTLPARLFEGCQLAYDCIYADRPTPFMQQAMAAGVSRVSDGLGMLVGQAAESFRL
;
A
#
# COMPACT_ATOMS: atom_id res chain seq x y z
N GLY A 1 -0.59 -28.63 6.66
CA GLY A 1 -0.98 -27.31 7.14
C GLY A 1 -2.20 -26.80 6.42
N ARG A 2 -2.89 -25.82 7.00
CA ARG A 2 -4.07 -25.19 6.37
C ARG A 2 -3.70 -24.05 5.45
N GLY A 3 -2.48 -23.53 5.53
CA GLY A 3 -2.01 -22.40 4.72
C GLY A 3 -0.56 -22.08 5.00
N ALA A 4 -0.07 -21.03 4.34
CA ALA A 4 1.27 -20.50 4.51
C ALA A 4 1.30 -18.99 4.23
N ASN A 5 2.12 -18.25 4.98
CA ASN A 5 2.46 -16.86 4.62
C ASN A 5 3.67 -16.86 3.69
N VAL A 6 3.67 -15.94 2.75
CA VAL A 6 4.71 -15.76 1.75
C VAL A 6 5.24 -14.33 1.79
N THR A 7 6.56 -14.18 1.77
CA THR A 7 7.21 -12.89 1.74
C THR A 7 8.11 -12.75 0.50
N LEU A 8 8.72 -11.58 0.34
CA LEU A 8 9.69 -11.31 -0.72
C LEU A 8 10.84 -12.34 -0.70
N PRO A 9 11.32 -12.77 -1.87
CA PRO A 9 10.90 -12.36 -3.22
C PRO A 9 9.81 -13.25 -3.85
N PHE A 10 9.11 -14.08 -3.09
CA PHE A 10 8.28 -15.19 -3.59
C PHE A 10 6.80 -14.85 -3.81
N LYS A 11 6.33 -13.65 -3.53
CA LYS A 11 4.91 -13.27 -3.62
C LYS A 11 4.30 -13.44 -5.02
N GLU A 12 5.05 -13.11 -6.09
CA GLU A 12 4.59 -13.30 -7.47
C GLU A 12 4.56 -14.78 -7.87
N ALA A 13 5.55 -15.55 -7.42
CA ALA A 13 5.57 -17.00 -7.66
C ALA A 13 4.40 -17.69 -6.94
N ALA A 14 4.09 -17.31 -5.69
CA ALA A 14 2.95 -17.80 -4.94
C ALA A 14 1.62 -17.48 -5.64
N PHE A 15 1.47 -16.27 -6.15
CA PHE A 15 0.32 -15.87 -6.97
C PHE A 15 0.17 -16.75 -8.21
N SER A 16 1.28 -17.01 -8.92
CA SER A 16 1.27 -17.81 -10.15
C SER A 16 0.95 -19.29 -9.90
N LEU A 17 1.33 -19.84 -8.73
CA LEU A 17 1.11 -21.22 -8.36
C LEU A 17 -0.32 -21.51 -7.89
N ALA A 18 -1.11 -20.49 -7.56
CA ALA A 18 -2.44 -20.68 -7.01
C ALA A 18 -3.45 -21.13 -8.07
N ASP A 19 -4.35 -22.03 -7.67
CA ASP A 19 -5.48 -22.46 -8.48
C ASP A 19 -6.58 -21.40 -8.53
N GLU A 20 -6.76 -20.69 -7.41
CA GLU A 20 -7.70 -19.57 -7.27
C GLU A 20 -7.03 -18.37 -6.60
N ARG A 21 -7.54 -17.19 -6.91
CA ARG A 21 -7.01 -15.93 -6.40
C ARG A 21 -8.13 -15.03 -5.91
N SER A 22 -7.93 -14.42 -4.75
CA SER A 22 -8.85 -13.39 -4.27
C SER A 22 -8.77 -12.12 -5.14
N PRO A 23 -9.81 -11.27 -5.14
CA PRO A 23 -9.74 -9.98 -5.82
C PRO A 23 -8.54 -9.12 -5.40
N ARG A 24 -8.13 -9.22 -4.13
CA ARG A 24 -6.94 -8.51 -3.60
C ARG A 24 -5.65 -9.04 -4.21
N ALA A 25 -5.53 -10.35 -4.33
CA ALA A 25 -4.37 -10.99 -4.95
C ALA A 25 -4.31 -10.71 -6.45
N GLU A 26 -5.45 -10.76 -7.15
CA GLU A 26 -5.54 -10.42 -8.59
C GLU A 26 -5.10 -8.98 -8.83
N ALA A 27 -5.64 -8.01 -8.09
CA ALA A 27 -5.26 -6.61 -8.21
C ALA A 27 -3.78 -6.37 -7.89
N ALA A 28 -3.24 -7.06 -6.87
CA ALA A 28 -1.84 -6.96 -6.50
C ALA A 28 -0.89 -7.65 -7.49
N GLY A 29 -1.37 -8.66 -8.24
CA GLY A 29 -0.51 -9.57 -9.02
C GLY A 29 0.49 -10.34 -8.15
N ALA A 30 0.19 -10.51 -6.86
CA ALA A 30 1.07 -11.09 -5.87
C ALA A 30 0.26 -11.62 -4.67
N ALA A 31 0.76 -12.67 -4.01
CA ALA A 31 0.14 -13.24 -2.83
C ALA A 31 1.11 -13.27 -1.64
N ASN A 32 0.64 -12.84 -0.48
CA ASN A 32 1.37 -13.01 0.78
C ASN A 32 0.77 -14.13 1.65
N THR A 33 -0.37 -14.68 1.25
CA THR A 33 -1.10 -15.72 1.97
C THR A 33 -1.57 -16.80 0.99
N LEU A 34 -1.35 -18.06 1.34
CA LEU A 34 -1.86 -19.21 0.63
C LEU A 34 -2.74 -20.03 1.58
N CYS A 35 -3.95 -20.37 1.17
CA CYS A 35 -4.85 -21.28 1.86
C CYS A 35 -4.91 -22.61 1.11
N PHE A 36 -4.82 -23.74 1.84
CA PHE A 36 -4.88 -25.08 1.28
C PHE A 36 -6.23 -25.70 1.62
N VAL A 37 -7.14 -25.75 0.63
CA VAL A 37 -8.51 -26.21 0.79
C VAL A 37 -8.79 -27.32 -0.22
N GLU A 38 -9.11 -28.51 0.26
CA GLU A 38 -9.49 -29.67 -0.58
C GLU A 38 -8.49 -29.97 -1.73
N GLY A 39 -7.20 -29.83 -1.46
CA GLY A 39 -6.13 -30.08 -2.42
C GLY A 39 -5.87 -28.93 -3.41
N ARG A 40 -6.57 -27.79 -3.27
CA ARG A 40 -6.41 -26.57 -4.06
C ARG A 40 -5.64 -25.53 -3.28
N ILE A 41 -4.94 -24.68 -4.00
CA ILE A 41 -4.20 -23.52 -3.47
C ILE A 41 -4.99 -22.24 -3.80
N ILE A 42 -5.46 -21.56 -2.76
CA ILE A 42 -6.13 -20.27 -2.89
C ILE A 42 -5.16 -19.18 -2.43
N ALA A 43 -4.88 -18.22 -3.30
CA ALA A 43 -3.98 -17.10 -2.99
C ALA A 43 -4.74 -15.85 -2.54
N ASP A 44 -4.21 -15.17 -1.53
CA ASP A 44 -4.71 -13.87 -1.10
C ASP A 44 -3.55 -12.88 -0.86
N ASN A 45 -3.88 -11.59 -0.86
CA ASN A 45 -2.97 -10.51 -0.48
C ASN A 45 -3.57 -9.66 0.62
N THR A 46 -3.05 -9.81 1.82
CA THR A 46 -3.55 -9.14 3.03
C THR A 46 -2.78 -7.85 3.37
N ASP A 47 -1.75 -7.48 2.60
CA ASP A 47 -0.91 -6.30 2.89
C ASP A 47 -1.73 -5.01 2.97
N GLY A 48 -2.58 -4.77 1.97
CA GLY A 48 -3.40 -3.56 1.94
C GLY A 48 -4.50 -3.53 3.00
N ALA A 49 -5.10 -4.69 3.30
CA ALA A 49 -6.07 -4.82 4.40
C ALA A 49 -5.39 -4.48 5.74
N GLY A 50 -4.17 -4.99 5.97
CA GLY A 50 -3.39 -4.68 7.16
C GLY A 50 -3.05 -3.20 7.30
N LEU A 51 -2.70 -2.53 6.19
CA LEU A 51 -2.47 -1.08 6.18
C LEU A 51 -3.73 -0.30 6.56
N VAL A 52 -4.85 -0.60 5.90
CA VAL A 52 -6.14 0.10 6.13
C VAL A 52 -6.60 -0.10 7.57
N ASP A 53 -6.52 -1.32 8.10
CA ASP A 53 -6.86 -1.61 9.49
C ASP A 53 -5.98 -0.83 10.46
N ASP A 54 -4.67 -0.79 10.24
CA ASP A 54 -3.74 -0.03 11.07
C ASP A 54 -4.04 1.47 11.06
N ILE A 55 -4.27 2.06 9.89
CA ILE A 55 -4.62 3.48 9.76
C ILE A 55 -5.94 3.80 10.47
N GLN A 56 -6.97 2.99 10.26
CA GLN A 56 -8.29 3.29 10.77
C GLN A 56 -8.47 2.90 12.24
N GLN A 57 -8.00 1.71 12.67
CA GLN A 57 -8.24 1.21 14.01
C GLN A 57 -7.19 1.69 15.01
N ARG A 58 -5.89 1.54 14.69
CA ARG A 58 -4.83 1.91 15.64
C ARG A 58 -4.53 3.41 15.62
N LEU A 59 -4.41 4.01 14.41
CA LEU A 59 -4.09 5.43 14.29
C LEU A 59 -5.34 6.33 14.34
N GLY A 60 -6.55 5.77 14.26
CA GLY A 60 -7.80 6.50 14.36
C GLY A 60 -8.02 7.52 13.23
N VAL A 61 -7.49 7.26 12.03
CA VAL A 61 -7.67 8.11 10.85
C VAL A 61 -8.65 7.45 9.90
N SER A 62 -9.86 7.99 9.77
CA SER A 62 -10.81 7.54 8.74
C SER A 62 -10.29 7.91 7.36
N LEU A 63 -10.19 6.93 6.47
CA LEU A 63 -9.77 7.15 5.07
C LEU A 63 -10.91 7.66 4.18
N GLN A 64 -12.16 7.54 4.64
CA GLN A 64 -13.34 7.95 3.88
C GLN A 64 -13.27 9.44 3.49
N GLY A 65 -13.35 9.70 2.19
CA GLY A 65 -13.35 11.06 1.64
C GLY A 65 -11.98 11.76 1.62
N LEU A 66 -10.90 11.10 2.03
CA LEU A 66 -9.56 11.70 2.05
C LEU A 66 -8.83 11.57 0.70
N ARG A 67 -7.88 12.48 0.49
CA ARG A 67 -6.93 12.43 -0.61
C ARG A 67 -5.70 11.63 -0.15
N VAL A 68 -5.39 10.55 -0.84
CA VAL A 68 -4.26 9.67 -0.52
C VAL A 68 -3.25 9.68 -1.66
N THR A 69 -1.98 9.93 -1.34
CA THR A 69 -0.87 9.79 -2.28
C THR A 69 0.04 8.65 -1.81
N VAL A 70 0.27 7.68 -2.70
CA VAL A 70 1.18 6.56 -2.48
C VAL A 70 2.46 6.79 -3.28
N LEU A 71 3.58 6.83 -2.59
CA LEU A 71 4.90 6.95 -3.20
C LEU A 71 5.44 5.57 -3.54
N GLY A 72 5.83 5.37 -4.79
CA GLY A 72 6.31 4.10 -5.33
C GLY A 72 5.27 3.40 -6.20
N ALA A 73 5.75 2.59 -7.14
CA ALA A 73 4.94 1.79 -8.07
C ALA A 73 5.46 0.35 -8.16
N GLY A 74 5.89 -0.20 -7.04
CA GLY A 74 6.32 -1.60 -6.87
C GLY A 74 5.20 -2.48 -6.33
N GLY A 75 5.53 -3.73 -6.00
CA GLY A 75 4.57 -4.72 -5.51
C GLY A 75 3.85 -4.29 -4.22
N ALA A 76 4.55 -3.60 -3.30
CA ALA A 76 3.90 -3.05 -2.10
C ALA A 76 2.81 -2.02 -2.49
N ALA A 77 3.17 -0.99 -3.28
CA ALA A 77 2.21 0.01 -3.73
C ALA A 77 0.99 -0.62 -4.43
N ARG A 78 1.23 -1.60 -5.32
CA ARG A 78 0.17 -2.32 -6.05
C ARG A 78 -0.84 -2.97 -5.08
N GLY A 79 -0.36 -3.66 -4.04
CA GLY A 79 -1.22 -4.32 -3.05
C GLY A 79 -2.06 -3.37 -2.20
N LEU A 80 -1.72 -2.07 -2.17
CA LEU A 80 -2.45 -1.06 -1.38
C LEU A 80 -3.62 -0.44 -2.15
N MET A 81 -3.58 -0.40 -3.49
CA MET A 81 -4.52 0.41 -4.30
C MET A 81 -5.98 0.00 -4.08
N LEU A 82 -6.31 -1.29 -4.28
CA LEU A 82 -7.69 -1.76 -4.13
C LEU A 82 -8.21 -1.59 -2.70
N PRO A 83 -7.51 -1.99 -1.62
CA PRO A 83 -7.97 -1.76 -0.25
C PRO A 83 -8.15 -0.27 0.10
N LEU A 84 -7.29 0.64 -0.38
CA LEU A 84 -7.46 2.07 -0.19
C LEU A 84 -8.72 2.60 -0.90
N ALA A 85 -8.97 2.15 -2.13
CA ALA A 85 -10.18 2.50 -2.87
C ALA A 85 -11.45 2.00 -2.15
N GLN A 86 -11.43 0.75 -1.65
CA GLN A 86 -12.51 0.16 -0.85
C GLN A 86 -12.75 0.91 0.48
N ALA A 87 -11.70 1.51 1.06
CA ALA A 87 -11.84 2.37 2.24
C ALA A 87 -12.50 3.72 1.96
N GLY A 88 -12.90 3.99 0.70
CA GLY A 88 -13.69 5.14 0.30
C GLY A 88 -12.89 6.44 0.18
N VAL A 89 -11.60 6.37 -0.18
CA VAL A 89 -10.81 7.57 -0.45
C VAL A 89 -11.44 8.37 -1.59
N ALA A 90 -11.43 9.71 -1.50
CA ALA A 90 -11.98 10.57 -2.55
C ALA A 90 -11.03 10.74 -3.73
N ARG A 91 -9.73 10.62 -3.48
CA ARG A 91 -8.68 10.72 -4.50
C ARG A 91 -7.54 9.76 -4.17
N LEU A 92 -7.09 8.99 -5.15
CA LEU A 92 -5.99 8.05 -5.03
C LEU A 92 -4.91 8.35 -6.08
N VAL A 93 -3.74 8.76 -5.64
CA VAL A 93 -2.61 9.10 -6.49
C VAL A 93 -1.46 8.13 -6.26
N VAL A 94 -0.88 7.62 -7.32
CA VAL A 94 0.40 6.92 -7.27
C VAL A 94 1.48 7.79 -7.90
N ALA A 95 2.53 8.07 -7.13
CA ALA A 95 3.65 8.90 -7.55
C ALA A 95 4.94 8.09 -7.58
N ASN A 96 5.65 8.10 -8.70
CA ASN A 96 6.89 7.34 -8.82
C ASN A 96 7.97 8.14 -9.56
N ARG A 97 9.24 7.93 -9.20
CA ARG A 97 10.38 8.53 -9.89
C ARG A 97 10.36 8.27 -11.40
N THR A 98 10.00 7.05 -11.78
CA THR A 98 9.79 6.64 -13.17
C THR A 98 8.28 6.66 -13.45
N GLN A 99 7.76 7.76 -13.97
CA GLN A 99 6.33 7.95 -14.22
C GLN A 99 5.66 6.81 -15.01
N PRO A 100 6.26 6.26 -16.09
CA PRO A 100 5.66 5.13 -16.80
C PRO A 100 5.34 3.90 -15.91
N ARG A 101 6.07 3.68 -14.81
CA ARG A 101 5.74 2.62 -13.85
C ARG A 101 4.48 2.92 -13.06
N ALA A 102 4.26 4.19 -12.69
CA ALA A 102 3.02 4.60 -12.05
C ALA A 102 1.83 4.46 -13.01
N GLN A 103 2.01 4.85 -14.27
CA GLN A 103 0.99 4.71 -15.32
C GLN A 103 0.64 3.25 -15.58
N ALA A 104 1.61 2.36 -15.67
CA ALA A 104 1.37 0.93 -15.81
C ALA A 104 0.61 0.36 -14.60
N LEU A 105 0.99 0.75 -13.37
CA LEU A 105 0.27 0.34 -12.17
C LEU A 105 -1.19 0.81 -12.20
N ALA A 106 -1.45 2.07 -12.53
CA ALA A 106 -2.80 2.62 -12.61
C ALA A 106 -3.64 1.87 -13.67
N ALA A 107 -3.09 1.65 -14.86
CA ALA A 107 -3.75 0.92 -15.94
C ALA A 107 -4.11 -0.53 -15.56
N ASP A 108 -3.26 -1.18 -14.77
CA ASP A 108 -3.51 -2.54 -14.28
C ASP A 108 -4.58 -2.57 -13.17
N ILE A 109 -4.64 -1.54 -12.32
CA ILE A 109 -5.55 -1.49 -11.16
C ILE A 109 -6.96 -1.03 -11.54
N ASP A 110 -7.09 -0.02 -12.40
CA ASP A 110 -8.39 0.58 -12.72
C ASP A 110 -9.48 -0.41 -13.16
N PRO A 111 -9.19 -1.46 -13.95
CA PRO A 111 -10.20 -2.48 -14.26
C PRO A 111 -10.72 -3.23 -13.02
N HIS A 112 -9.90 -3.42 -11.98
CA HIS A 112 -10.33 -4.05 -10.73
C HIS A 112 -11.20 -3.13 -9.89
N LEU A 113 -10.95 -1.80 -9.94
CA LEU A 113 -11.81 -0.81 -9.29
C LEU A 113 -13.17 -0.72 -10.00
N GLU A 114 -13.17 -0.73 -11.34
CA GLU A 114 -14.41 -0.77 -12.15
C GLU A 114 -15.26 -2.00 -11.86
N ALA A 115 -14.63 -3.17 -11.83
CA ALA A 115 -15.33 -4.43 -11.57
C ALA A 115 -16.02 -4.48 -10.18
N GLN A 116 -15.57 -3.63 -9.24
CA GLN A 116 -16.17 -3.47 -7.91
C GLN A 116 -17.01 -2.20 -7.77
N GLU A 117 -17.29 -1.51 -8.87
CA GLU A 117 -18.12 -0.28 -8.92
C GLU A 117 -17.57 0.83 -7.99
N LEU A 118 -16.26 0.86 -7.76
CA LEU A 118 -15.62 1.88 -6.93
C LEU A 118 -15.50 3.19 -7.71
N PRO A 119 -15.88 4.34 -7.10
CA PRO A 119 -15.98 5.63 -7.81
C PRO A 119 -14.63 6.30 -8.08
N VAL A 120 -13.54 5.80 -7.48
CA VAL A 120 -12.21 6.39 -7.60
C VAL A 120 -11.40 5.72 -8.71
N ARG A 121 -10.49 6.49 -9.34
CA ARG A 121 -9.48 6.02 -10.29
C ARG A 121 -8.09 6.29 -9.72
N VAL A 122 -7.10 5.53 -10.16
CA VAL A 122 -5.71 5.76 -9.78
C VAL A 122 -5.08 6.80 -10.69
N GLU A 123 -4.79 7.98 -10.15
CA GLU A 123 -4.04 9.00 -10.87
C GLU A 123 -2.54 8.70 -10.79
N ALA A 124 -1.88 8.62 -11.96
CA ALA A 124 -0.45 8.33 -12.06
C ALA A 124 0.37 9.56 -12.39
N VAL A 125 1.31 9.94 -11.53
CA VAL A 125 2.14 11.14 -11.70
C VAL A 125 3.63 10.84 -11.51
N ALA A 126 4.48 11.73 -12.05
CA ALA A 126 5.89 11.74 -11.65
C ALA A 126 6.02 12.16 -10.19
N LEU A 127 7.03 11.66 -9.47
CA LEU A 127 7.27 12.04 -8.07
C LEU A 127 7.43 13.54 -7.89
N ALA A 128 8.05 14.20 -8.88
CA ALA A 128 8.23 15.65 -8.88
C ALA A 128 6.90 16.42 -8.98
N ASP A 129 5.85 15.82 -9.54
CA ASP A 129 4.55 16.44 -9.76
C ASP A 129 3.49 15.94 -8.76
N ALA A 130 3.89 15.11 -7.80
CA ALA A 130 2.97 14.57 -6.81
C ALA A 130 2.28 15.68 -6.01
N PRO A 131 0.94 15.64 -5.90
CA PRO A 131 0.18 16.66 -5.17
C PRO A 131 0.28 16.48 -3.66
N ALA A 132 -0.01 17.54 -2.92
CA ALA A 132 -0.27 17.46 -1.49
C ALA A 132 -1.50 16.55 -1.23
N ALA A 133 -1.47 15.81 -0.13
CA ALA A 133 -2.50 14.85 0.24
C ALA A 133 -2.79 14.88 1.74
N ASP A 134 -3.97 14.42 2.12
CA ASP A 134 -4.33 14.29 3.53
C ASP A 134 -3.59 13.14 4.19
N VAL A 135 -3.33 12.06 3.42
CA VAL A 135 -2.50 10.91 3.82
C VAL A 135 -1.43 10.65 2.78
N LEU A 136 -0.18 10.62 3.21
CA LEU A 136 0.98 10.31 2.38
C LEU A 136 1.57 8.97 2.81
N ILE A 137 1.60 8.00 1.89
CA ILE A 137 2.08 6.63 2.15
C ILE A 137 3.37 6.40 1.36
N ASN A 138 4.46 6.06 2.04
CA ASN A 138 5.69 5.61 1.40
C ASN A 138 5.68 4.08 1.22
N ALA A 139 5.50 3.62 -0.01
CA ALA A 139 5.60 2.21 -0.40
C ALA A 139 6.85 1.93 -1.26
N THR A 140 7.86 2.79 -1.17
CA THR A 140 9.14 2.56 -1.85
C THR A 140 10.08 1.73 -0.97
N SER A 141 11.04 1.07 -1.58
CA SER A 141 12.18 0.46 -0.87
C SER A 141 13.30 1.47 -0.55
N ALA A 142 13.14 2.71 -0.97
CA ALA A 142 14.10 3.77 -0.67
C ALA A 142 14.08 4.06 0.83
N GLY A 143 15.24 4.00 1.46
CA GLY A 143 15.36 4.15 2.92
C GLY A 143 15.66 2.85 3.67
N LEU A 144 15.52 1.67 3.05
CA LEU A 144 15.97 0.40 3.64
C LEU A 144 17.47 0.39 3.95
N HIS A 145 18.25 1.19 3.23
CA HIS A 145 19.72 1.28 3.40
C HIS A 145 20.17 2.63 3.98
N GLY A 146 19.26 3.42 4.55
CA GLY A 146 19.58 4.67 5.25
C GLY A 146 19.49 5.94 4.42
N ASP A 147 19.51 5.86 3.09
CA ASP A 147 19.43 7.01 2.19
C ASP A 147 18.09 7.01 1.45
N GLY A 148 17.15 7.83 1.93
CA GLY A 148 15.89 8.08 1.23
C GLY A 148 15.98 9.30 0.29
N PRO A 149 15.16 9.39 -0.77
CA PRO A 149 15.12 10.58 -1.61
C PRO A 149 14.61 11.78 -0.79
N THR A 150 15.18 12.96 -1.06
CA THR A 150 14.59 14.20 -0.55
C THR A 150 13.28 14.46 -1.26
N LEU A 151 12.21 14.53 -0.49
CA LEU A 151 10.86 14.80 -0.99
C LEU A 151 10.59 16.30 -0.99
N PRO A 152 9.84 16.82 -1.99
CA PRO A 152 9.42 18.21 -1.98
C PRO A 152 8.56 18.52 -0.74
N ALA A 153 8.88 19.62 -0.04
CA ALA A 153 8.16 20.01 1.18
C ALA A 153 6.65 20.15 0.99
N ARG A 154 6.20 20.56 -0.22
CA ARG A 154 4.77 20.69 -0.55
C ARG A 154 3.98 19.38 -0.41
N LEU A 155 4.63 18.21 -0.49
CA LEU A 155 3.95 16.92 -0.30
C LEU A 155 3.37 16.76 1.12
N PHE A 156 3.96 17.44 2.08
CA PHE A 156 3.57 17.39 3.48
C PHE A 156 2.58 18.50 3.86
N GLU A 157 2.28 19.43 2.94
CA GLU A 157 1.35 20.54 3.20
C GLU A 157 -0.08 20.02 3.43
N GLY A 158 -0.62 20.29 4.62
CA GLY A 158 -1.94 19.82 5.02
C GLY A 158 -2.02 18.31 5.27
N CYS A 159 -0.90 17.60 5.24
CA CYS A 159 -0.85 16.17 5.53
C CYS A 159 -1.13 15.91 7.01
N GLN A 160 -2.16 15.10 7.29
CA GLN A 160 -2.52 14.71 8.66
C GLN A 160 -1.87 13.39 9.10
N LEU A 161 -1.45 12.55 8.13
CA LEU A 161 -0.76 11.28 8.38
C LEU A 161 0.30 11.02 7.30
N ALA A 162 1.55 10.84 7.73
CA ALA A 162 2.61 10.27 6.92
C ALA A 162 2.91 8.84 7.38
N TYR A 163 2.69 7.87 6.50
CA TYR A 163 2.83 6.45 6.79
C TYR A 163 3.96 5.85 5.97
N ASP A 164 4.93 5.22 6.61
CA ASP A 164 5.99 4.45 5.93
C ASP A 164 5.67 2.97 5.99
N CYS A 165 5.61 2.27 4.85
CA CYS A 165 5.45 0.83 4.82
C CYS A 165 6.71 0.07 5.33
N ILE A 166 7.84 0.76 5.46
CA ILE A 166 9.04 0.24 6.11
C ILE A 166 8.88 0.37 7.62
N TYR A 167 9.28 -0.64 8.39
CA TYR A 167 9.41 -0.58 9.83
C TYR A 167 10.89 -0.70 10.24
N ALA A 168 11.29 0.04 11.27
CA ALA A 168 12.65 0.08 11.76
C ALA A 168 12.71 0.50 13.23
N ASP A 169 13.81 0.20 13.91
CA ASP A 169 14.05 0.60 15.31
C ASP A 169 14.17 2.13 15.50
N ARG A 170 14.36 2.86 14.43
CA ARG A 170 14.48 4.32 14.42
C ARG A 170 13.64 4.92 13.30
N PRO A 171 13.21 6.18 13.43
CA PRO A 171 12.47 6.86 12.37
C PRO A 171 13.21 6.79 11.03
N THR A 172 12.52 6.33 10.00
CA THR A 172 13.06 6.26 8.63
C THR A 172 13.34 7.65 8.07
N PRO A 173 14.14 7.79 6.99
CA PRO A 173 14.35 9.08 6.34
C PRO A 173 13.04 9.77 5.91
N PHE A 174 12.06 9.00 5.45
CA PHE A 174 10.72 9.51 5.12
C PHE A 174 10.02 10.08 6.37
N MET A 175 10.01 9.33 7.46
CA MET A 175 9.41 9.77 8.72
C MET A 175 10.09 11.04 9.26
N GLN A 176 11.42 11.12 9.17
CA GLN A 176 12.19 12.30 9.60
C GLN A 176 11.82 13.55 8.78
N GLN A 177 11.66 13.40 7.45
CA GLN A 177 11.21 14.50 6.58
C GLN A 177 9.79 14.94 6.93
N ALA A 178 8.87 14.00 7.19
CA ALA A 178 7.50 14.30 7.58
C ALA A 178 7.44 15.05 8.92
N MET A 179 8.22 14.60 9.92
CA MET A 179 8.33 15.29 11.22
C MET A 179 8.91 16.70 11.07
N ALA A 180 9.97 16.84 10.29
CA ALA A 180 10.59 18.15 10.02
C ALA A 180 9.65 19.12 9.29
N ALA A 181 8.73 18.59 8.47
CA ALA A 181 7.69 19.36 7.79
C ALA A 181 6.46 19.64 8.70
N GLY A 182 6.44 19.18 9.94
CA GLY A 182 5.37 19.44 10.90
C GLY A 182 4.14 18.56 10.77
N VAL A 183 4.24 17.38 10.09
CA VAL A 183 3.14 16.42 10.04
C VAL A 183 2.83 15.90 11.46
N SER A 184 1.58 16.02 11.87
CA SER A 184 1.18 15.74 13.27
C SER A 184 1.18 14.26 13.63
N ARG A 185 0.95 13.37 12.64
CA ARG A 185 0.97 11.92 12.82
C ARG A 185 1.93 11.29 11.83
N VAL A 186 2.91 10.56 12.36
CA VAL A 186 3.89 9.83 11.56
C VAL A 186 3.96 8.41 12.08
N SER A 187 3.87 7.42 11.20
CA SER A 187 3.89 6.00 11.57
C SER A 187 4.78 5.21 10.64
N ASP A 188 5.40 4.16 11.19
CA ASP A 188 6.08 3.13 10.42
C ASP A 188 5.13 1.97 10.04
N GLY A 189 5.65 0.97 9.33
CA GLY A 189 4.90 -0.17 8.81
C GLY A 189 4.70 -1.33 9.79
N LEU A 190 5.08 -1.19 11.06
CA LEU A 190 4.93 -2.28 12.03
C LEU A 190 3.47 -2.66 12.25
N GLY A 191 2.57 -1.67 12.33
CA GLY A 191 1.14 -1.92 12.46
C GLY A 191 0.56 -2.64 11.24
N MET A 192 0.96 -2.25 10.03
CA MET A 192 0.61 -2.97 8.80
C MET A 192 1.09 -4.43 8.83
N LEU A 193 2.33 -4.68 9.29
CA LEU A 193 2.88 -6.04 9.43
C LEU A 193 2.02 -6.90 10.35
N VAL A 194 1.59 -6.36 11.48
CA VAL A 194 0.71 -7.06 12.44
C VAL A 194 -0.68 -7.25 11.84
N GLY A 195 -1.26 -6.21 11.24
CA GLY A 195 -2.59 -6.25 10.64
C GLY A 195 -2.71 -7.27 9.51
N GLN A 196 -1.72 -7.33 8.59
CA GLN A 196 -1.73 -8.32 7.51
C GLN A 196 -1.63 -9.76 8.04
N ALA A 197 -0.84 -9.98 9.10
CA ALA A 197 -0.73 -11.30 9.71
C ALA A 197 -2.03 -11.71 10.41
N ALA A 198 -2.69 -10.78 11.10
CA ALA A 198 -3.98 -11.01 11.72
C ALA A 198 -5.06 -11.34 10.67
N GLU A 199 -5.06 -10.64 9.55
CA GLU A 199 -5.98 -10.93 8.44
C GLU A 199 -5.70 -12.30 7.80
N SER A 200 -4.43 -12.63 7.55
CA SER A 200 -4.03 -13.97 7.07
C SER A 200 -4.47 -15.11 8.01
N PHE A 201 -4.51 -14.84 9.30
CA PHE A 201 -4.93 -15.84 10.30
C PHE A 201 -6.44 -16.08 10.31
N ARG A 202 -7.25 -15.14 9.81
CA ARG A 202 -8.71 -15.25 9.70
C ARG A 202 -9.16 -16.04 8.47
N LEU A 203 -8.30 -16.16 7.45
CA LEU A 203 -8.55 -16.90 6.22
C LEU A 203 -8.34 -18.41 6.42
#